data_8c4d55d39c02d36e524284e621ea075e
#
_entry.id   8c4d55d39c02d36e524284e621ea075e
#
_cell.length_a   1.000
_cell.length_b   1.000
_cell.length_c   1.000
_cell.angle_alpha   90.00
_cell.angle_beta   90.00
_cell.angle_gamma   90.00
#
_symmetry.space_group_name_H-M   'P 1'
#
loop_
_entity.id
_entity.type
_entity.pdbx_description
1 polymer ?
#
loop_
_entity_poly.entity_id
_entity_poly.type
_entity_poly.pdbx_seq_one_letter_code
_entity_poly.pdbx_strand_id
1 'polypeptide(L)'
;MVHHVVLIENRAEAKQYLEEIGVSSPGIAYMVDKAVFRCIKLKHISHRAANILKQEMLAKGGEAAVTRDAAGGEKGFGDVLLLGTLKHYTLLLEKLKQQPFGLRTVAAEIENILQTMEAPLSDLALAQGKNLALGSKTVIMGILNITPDSFSDGGRFLEPDKAYARAS
;
A
#
# COMPACT_ATOMS: atom_id res chain seq x y z
N MET A 1 23.17 -19.83 13.83
CA MET A 1 22.06 -18.86 13.84
C MET A 1 22.43 -17.73 12.92
N VAL A 2 21.55 -17.31 12.00
CA VAL A 2 21.80 -16.20 11.07
C VAL A 2 20.78 -15.11 11.38
N HIS A 3 21.26 -13.91 11.71
CA HIS A 3 20.42 -12.73 11.88
C HIS A 3 20.15 -12.13 10.49
N HIS A 4 18.91 -11.71 10.23
CA HIS A 4 18.50 -11.16 8.95
C HIS A 4 17.45 -10.09 9.13
N VAL A 5 17.27 -9.25 8.10
CA VAL A 5 16.20 -8.26 8.03
C VAL A 5 14.94 -8.94 7.52
N VAL A 6 13.79 -8.63 8.13
CA VAL A 6 12.48 -9.00 7.63
C VAL A 6 11.76 -7.76 7.10
N LEU A 7 11.05 -7.90 5.99
CA LEU A 7 10.16 -6.89 5.47
C LEU A 7 8.74 -7.27 5.87
N ILE A 8 8.01 -6.34 6.46
CA ILE A 8 6.65 -6.53 6.92
C ILE A 8 5.75 -5.56 6.15
N GLU A 9 4.94 -6.11 5.27
CA GLU A 9 4.13 -5.29 4.36
C GLU A 9 2.70 -5.05 4.86
N ASN A 10 2.17 -5.91 5.74
CA ASN A 10 0.80 -5.79 6.22
C ASN A 10 0.65 -6.34 7.66
N ARG A 11 -0.53 -6.11 8.25
CA ARG A 11 -0.85 -6.57 9.60
C ARG A 11 -0.83 -8.08 9.76
N ALA A 12 -1.19 -8.83 8.73
CA ALA A 12 -1.21 -10.29 8.79
C ALA A 12 0.20 -10.86 8.94
N GLU A 13 1.14 -10.35 8.13
CA GLU A 13 2.57 -10.70 8.25
C GLU A 13 3.15 -10.26 9.60
N ALA A 14 2.85 -9.02 10.04
CA ALA A 14 3.28 -8.54 11.35
C ALA A 14 2.82 -9.47 12.47
N LYS A 15 1.56 -9.89 12.42
CA LYS A 15 0.98 -10.82 13.38
C LYS A 15 1.70 -12.18 13.35
N GLN A 16 1.94 -12.73 12.17
CA GLN A 16 2.63 -14.01 12.01
C GLN A 16 4.02 -13.98 12.64
N TYR A 17 4.86 -12.97 12.35
CA TYR A 17 6.18 -12.85 12.96
C TYR A 17 6.12 -12.72 14.49
N LEU A 18 5.15 -11.99 15.02
CA LEU A 18 4.98 -11.84 16.47
C LEU A 18 4.53 -13.15 17.13
N GLU A 19 3.67 -13.94 16.47
CA GLU A 19 3.25 -15.26 16.93
C GLU A 19 4.40 -16.27 16.90
N GLU A 20 5.22 -16.29 15.85
CA GLU A 20 6.42 -17.13 15.74
C GLU A 20 7.44 -16.89 16.87
N ILE A 21 7.55 -15.64 17.34
CA ILE A 21 8.38 -15.27 18.49
C ILE A 21 7.75 -15.72 19.82
N GLY A 22 6.45 -16.01 19.84
CA GLY A 22 5.70 -16.39 21.04
C GLY A 22 5.16 -15.19 21.83
N VAL A 23 4.90 -14.07 21.16
CA VAL A 23 4.32 -12.88 21.80
C VAL A 23 2.86 -13.15 22.21
N SER A 24 2.48 -12.74 23.42
CA SER A 24 1.10 -12.89 23.91
C SER A 24 0.09 -12.10 23.07
N SER A 25 -1.17 -12.57 23.02
CA SER A 25 -2.23 -11.90 22.24
C SER A 25 -2.40 -10.40 22.54
N PRO A 26 -2.37 -9.94 23.82
CA PRO A 26 -2.39 -8.50 24.11
C PRO A 26 -1.15 -7.76 23.58
N GLY A 27 0.02 -8.40 23.62
CA GLY A 27 1.27 -7.86 23.07
C GLY A 27 1.20 -7.71 21.55
N ILE A 28 0.65 -8.70 20.84
CA ILE A 28 0.43 -8.66 19.41
C ILE A 28 -0.48 -7.48 19.04
N ALA A 29 -1.64 -7.36 19.70
CA ALA A 29 -2.58 -6.26 19.46
C ALA A 29 -1.93 -4.88 19.67
N TYR A 30 -1.00 -4.77 20.62
CA TYR A 30 -0.28 -3.52 20.87
C TYR A 30 0.82 -3.21 19.85
N MET A 31 1.44 -4.24 19.24
CA MET A 31 2.63 -4.08 18.40
C MET A 31 2.37 -4.14 16.91
N VAL A 32 1.31 -4.82 16.45
CA VAL A 32 1.05 -5.08 15.05
C VAL A 32 1.05 -3.80 14.19
N ASP A 33 0.38 -2.75 14.62
CA ASP A 33 0.35 -1.47 13.90
C ASP A 33 1.66 -0.68 13.95
N LYS A 34 2.59 -1.06 14.81
CA LYS A 34 3.92 -0.44 14.90
C LYS A 34 4.93 -1.13 14.00
N ALA A 35 4.68 -2.37 13.61
CA ALA A 35 5.55 -3.15 12.75
C ALA A 35 5.40 -2.79 11.26
N VAL A 36 4.26 -2.21 10.85
CA VAL A 36 3.98 -1.85 9.46
C VAL A 36 4.25 -0.37 9.23
N PHE A 37 5.25 -0.05 8.39
CA PHE A 37 5.62 1.32 8.04
C PHE A 37 5.10 1.70 6.66
N ARG A 38 4.65 2.95 6.50
CA ARG A 38 4.15 3.50 5.23
C ARG A 38 4.73 4.87 4.94
N CYS A 39 5.03 5.10 3.67
CA CYS A 39 5.32 6.41 3.11
C CYS A 39 4.15 6.82 2.22
N ILE A 40 3.43 7.88 2.59
CA ILE A 40 2.27 8.37 1.82
C ILE A 40 2.60 9.73 1.22
N LYS A 41 2.59 9.80 -0.12
CA LYS A 41 2.79 11.06 -0.84
C LYS A 41 1.44 11.71 -1.14
N LEU A 42 1.21 12.88 -0.56
CA LEU A 42 0.06 13.74 -0.82
C LEU A 42 0.47 14.82 -1.82
N LYS A 43 -0.39 15.07 -2.82
CA LYS A 43 -0.13 16.07 -3.87
C LYS A 43 -0.98 17.31 -3.66
N HIS A 44 -0.42 18.46 -4.04
CA HIS A 44 -1.13 19.73 -4.10
C HIS A 44 -1.81 20.13 -2.78
N ILE A 45 -1.08 20.02 -1.68
CA ILE A 45 -1.53 20.41 -0.35
C ILE A 45 -1.19 21.90 -0.11
N SER A 46 -2.14 22.68 0.41
CA SER A 46 -1.83 24.08 0.78
C SER A 46 -0.72 24.13 1.83
N HIS A 47 0.19 25.09 1.73
CA HIS A 47 1.33 25.21 2.66
C HIS A 47 0.88 25.28 4.13
N ARG A 48 -0.27 25.93 4.40
CA ARG A 48 -0.84 25.95 5.75
C ARG A 48 -1.24 24.54 6.22
N ALA A 49 -1.93 23.77 5.41
CA ALA A 49 -2.29 22.38 5.72
C ALA A 49 -1.04 21.49 5.84
N ALA A 50 -0.06 21.67 4.96
CA ALA A 50 1.21 20.95 4.99
C ALA A 50 1.96 21.14 6.32
N ASN A 51 2.00 22.38 6.85
CA ASN A 51 2.61 22.66 8.13
C ASN A 51 1.87 22.00 9.31
N ILE A 52 0.51 22.00 9.28
CA ILE A 52 -0.27 21.29 10.30
C ILE A 52 -0.01 19.79 10.22
N LEU A 53 -0.03 19.20 9.02
CA LEU A 53 0.28 17.79 8.80
C LEU A 53 1.65 17.42 9.38
N LYS A 54 2.66 18.25 9.10
CA LYS A 54 4.02 18.06 9.64
C LYS A 54 4.02 18.07 11.16
N GLN A 55 3.45 19.09 11.79
CA GLN A 55 3.45 19.22 13.25
C GLN A 55 2.68 18.06 13.91
N GLU A 56 1.53 17.68 13.35
CA GLU A 56 0.74 16.58 13.87
C GLU A 56 1.45 15.23 13.72
N MET A 57 2.13 15.00 12.59
CA MET A 57 2.87 13.75 12.37
C MET A 57 4.07 13.64 13.32
N LEU A 58 4.86 14.73 13.48
CA LEU A 58 5.98 14.80 14.43
C LEU A 58 5.52 14.57 15.87
N ALA A 59 4.41 15.18 16.29
CA ALA A 59 3.85 15.01 17.64
C ALA A 59 3.46 13.56 17.97
N LYS A 60 3.31 12.71 16.97
CA LYS A 60 2.97 11.28 17.12
C LYS A 60 4.15 10.34 16.93
N GLY A 61 5.34 10.89 16.69
CA GLY A 61 6.58 10.13 16.50
C GLY A 61 6.84 9.67 15.07
N GLY A 62 6.01 10.10 14.11
CA GLY A 62 6.27 9.96 12.68
C GLY A 62 7.07 11.13 12.14
N GLU A 63 7.19 11.23 10.81
CA GLU A 63 7.89 12.32 10.15
C GLU A 63 7.07 12.81 8.94
N ALA A 64 7.28 14.08 8.52
CA ALA A 64 6.70 14.63 7.31
C ALA A 64 7.65 15.58 6.61
N ALA A 65 7.97 15.29 5.37
CA ALA A 65 8.69 16.18 4.49
C ALA A 65 7.70 17.12 3.76
N VAL A 66 7.98 18.41 3.82
CA VAL A 66 7.23 19.48 3.15
C VAL A 66 8.19 20.29 2.28
N THR A 67 7.66 21.03 1.32
CA THR A 67 8.46 21.93 0.49
C THR A 67 9.13 23.04 1.33
N ARG A 68 10.24 23.57 0.82
CA ARG A 68 10.95 24.68 1.48
C ARG A 68 10.04 25.90 1.70
N ASP A 69 9.24 26.25 0.71
CA ASP A 69 8.34 27.41 0.74
C ASP A 69 7.24 27.22 1.80
N ALA A 70 6.71 26.01 1.95
CA ALA A 70 5.77 25.69 3.03
C ALA A 70 6.43 25.87 4.40
N ALA A 71 7.66 25.39 4.58
CA ALA A 71 8.41 25.54 5.81
C ALA A 71 8.77 27.02 6.10
N GLY A 72 8.99 27.83 5.06
CA GLY A 72 9.22 29.28 5.15
C GLY A 72 7.96 30.10 5.45
N GLY A 73 6.78 29.49 5.46
CA GLY A 73 5.50 30.18 5.72
C GLY A 73 4.92 30.92 4.52
N GLU A 74 5.44 30.69 3.32
CA GLU A 74 4.92 31.26 2.08
C GLU A 74 3.53 30.72 1.75
N LYS A 75 2.71 31.52 1.04
CA LYS A 75 1.41 31.06 0.55
C LYS A 75 1.63 30.25 -0.72
N GLY A 76 0.90 29.12 -0.85
CA GLY A 76 1.01 28.29 -2.02
C GLY A 76 0.54 26.86 -1.77
N PHE A 77 0.91 25.98 -2.69
CA PHE A 77 0.65 24.55 -2.65
C PHE A 77 1.94 23.78 -2.91
N GLY A 78 2.04 22.61 -2.32
CA GLY A 78 3.18 21.72 -2.51
C GLY A 78 2.84 20.27 -2.19
N ASP A 79 3.75 19.37 -2.51
CA ASP A 79 3.63 17.97 -2.14
C ASP A 79 4.11 17.77 -0.70
N VAL A 80 3.53 16.77 -0.03
CA VAL A 80 3.91 16.34 1.32
C VAL A 80 4.20 14.84 1.28
N LEU A 81 5.29 14.41 1.91
CA LEU A 81 5.57 13.00 2.14
C LEU A 81 5.45 12.70 3.63
N LEU A 82 4.46 11.92 4.01
CA LEU A 82 4.27 11.43 5.36
C LEU A 82 5.00 10.10 5.54
N LEU A 83 5.70 9.93 6.66
CA LEU A 83 6.50 8.73 6.97
C LEU A 83 6.15 8.26 8.38
N GLY A 84 5.60 7.07 8.50
CA GLY A 84 5.21 6.56 9.80
C GLY A 84 4.65 5.15 9.78
N THR A 85 4.45 4.61 10.96
CA THR A 85 3.77 3.32 11.13
C THR A 85 2.25 3.48 11.07
N LEU A 86 1.51 2.38 10.88
CA LEU A 86 0.04 2.42 10.92
C LEU A 86 -0.47 3.02 12.24
N LYS A 87 0.23 2.80 13.34
CA LYS A 87 -0.12 3.43 14.64
C LYS A 87 -0.05 4.95 14.59
N HIS A 88 0.98 5.52 13.93
CA HIS A 88 1.11 6.97 13.77
C HIS A 88 -0.03 7.52 12.91
N TYR A 89 -0.39 6.83 11.82
CA TYR A 89 -1.52 7.23 10.97
C TYR A 89 -2.86 7.15 11.69
N THR A 90 -3.12 6.13 12.49
CA THR A 90 -4.35 6.06 13.31
C THR A 90 -4.51 7.30 14.18
N LEU A 91 -3.46 7.67 14.92
CA LEU A 91 -3.47 8.85 15.79
C LEU A 91 -3.54 10.18 15.00
N LEU A 92 -2.90 10.22 13.83
CA LEU A 92 -2.96 11.36 12.93
C LEU A 92 -4.39 11.60 12.43
N LEU A 93 -5.05 10.56 11.92
CA LEU A 93 -6.40 10.63 11.35
C LEU A 93 -7.44 11.12 12.36
N GLU A 94 -7.38 10.65 13.59
CA GLU A 94 -8.24 11.12 14.68
C GLU A 94 -8.15 12.65 14.85
N LYS A 95 -6.94 13.19 14.77
CA LYS A 95 -6.70 14.62 14.92
C LYS A 95 -7.08 15.43 13.69
N LEU A 96 -6.73 14.95 12.48
CA LEU A 96 -7.01 15.65 11.23
C LEU A 96 -8.49 15.81 10.94
N LYS A 97 -9.33 14.85 11.35
CA LYS A 97 -10.80 14.92 11.22
C LYS A 97 -11.42 16.14 11.91
N GLN A 98 -10.70 16.73 12.86
CA GLN A 98 -11.12 17.90 13.65
C GLN A 98 -10.46 19.21 13.16
N GLN A 99 -9.55 19.15 12.20
CA GLN A 99 -8.76 20.31 11.75
C GLN A 99 -9.43 21.03 10.56
N PRO A 100 -9.24 22.35 10.43
CA PRO A 100 -9.70 23.15 9.29
C PRO A 100 -8.81 22.94 8.04
N PHE A 101 -8.95 23.81 7.06
CA PHE A 101 -8.11 23.93 5.86
C PHE A 101 -8.08 22.70 4.96
N GLY A 102 -9.21 21.98 4.83
CA GLY A 102 -9.32 20.79 3.97
C GLY A 102 -8.71 19.52 4.55
N LEU A 103 -8.16 19.57 5.77
CA LEU A 103 -7.50 18.42 6.40
C LEU A 103 -8.45 17.26 6.69
N ARG A 104 -9.76 17.51 6.84
CA ARG A 104 -10.77 16.45 6.92
C ARG A 104 -10.84 15.62 5.65
N THR A 105 -10.76 16.26 4.48
CA THR A 105 -10.74 15.56 3.17
C THR A 105 -9.44 14.78 3.03
N VAL A 106 -8.31 15.38 3.34
CA VAL A 106 -7.00 14.71 3.33
C VAL A 106 -6.99 13.51 4.27
N ALA A 107 -7.62 13.60 5.44
CA ALA A 107 -7.75 12.48 6.35
C ALA A 107 -8.53 11.32 5.72
N ALA A 108 -9.64 11.60 5.04
CA ALA A 108 -10.43 10.57 4.36
C ALA A 108 -9.66 9.91 3.21
N GLU A 109 -8.88 10.69 2.45
CA GLU A 109 -8.00 10.17 1.40
C GLU A 109 -6.92 9.25 1.95
N ILE A 110 -6.23 9.64 3.02
CA ILE A 110 -5.23 8.81 3.70
C ILE A 110 -5.86 7.52 4.24
N GLU A 111 -7.03 7.63 4.88
CA GLU A 111 -7.76 6.48 5.42
C GLU A 111 -8.11 5.48 4.31
N ASN A 112 -8.61 5.95 3.17
CA ASN A 112 -8.92 5.13 2.00
C ASN A 112 -7.66 4.44 1.41
N ILE A 113 -6.54 5.16 1.29
CA ILE A 113 -5.27 4.58 0.84
C ILE A 113 -4.85 3.43 1.75
N LEU A 114 -4.86 3.65 3.06
CA LEU A 114 -4.46 2.63 4.04
C LEU A 114 -5.40 1.42 4.02
N GLN A 115 -6.71 1.63 3.93
CA GLN A 115 -7.70 0.56 3.82
C GLN A 115 -7.50 -0.27 2.54
N THR A 116 -7.25 0.38 1.41
CA THR A 116 -7.01 -0.31 0.13
C THR A 116 -5.75 -1.18 0.18
N MET A 117 -4.70 -0.71 0.85
CA MET A 117 -3.46 -1.47 1.01
C MET A 117 -3.58 -2.67 1.95
N GLU A 118 -4.48 -2.61 2.92
CA GLU A 118 -4.73 -3.70 3.88
C GLU A 118 -5.85 -4.65 3.40
N ALA A 119 -6.59 -4.25 2.36
CA ALA A 119 -7.65 -5.10 1.82
C ALA A 119 -7.05 -6.38 1.23
N PRO A 120 -7.65 -7.54 1.49
CA PRO A 120 -7.24 -8.76 0.81
C PRO A 120 -7.42 -8.58 -0.70
N LEU A 121 -6.54 -9.22 -1.48
CA LEU A 121 -6.70 -9.26 -2.94
C LEU A 121 -8.08 -9.82 -3.26
N SER A 122 -8.86 -9.05 -4.01
CA SER A 122 -10.17 -9.51 -4.46
C SER A 122 -10.01 -10.53 -5.58
N ASP A 123 -10.90 -11.51 -5.61
CA ASP A 123 -10.97 -12.47 -6.71
C ASP A 123 -11.16 -11.74 -8.04
N LEU A 124 -10.45 -12.20 -9.06
CA LEU A 124 -10.57 -11.67 -10.40
C LEU A 124 -11.72 -12.39 -11.13
N ALA A 125 -12.77 -11.64 -11.48
CA ALA A 125 -13.85 -12.17 -12.29
C ALA A 125 -13.36 -12.38 -13.73
N LEU A 126 -13.49 -13.62 -14.21
CA LEU A 126 -13.12 -14.03 -15.57
C LEU A 126 -14.37 -14.17 -16.43
N ALA A 127 -14.16 -14.31 -17.74
CA ALA A 127 -15.23 -14.62 -18.69
C ALA A 127 -15.97 -15.92 -18.30
N GLN A 128 -17.23 -16.04 -18.72
CA GLN A 128 -18.09 -17.20 -18.44
C GLN A 128 -18.40 -17.44 -16.94
N GLY A 129 -18.38 -16.39 -16.13
CA GLY A 129 -18.72 -16.48 -14.70
C GLY A 129 -17.70 -17.22 -13.83
N LYS A 130 -16.49 -17.45 -14.33
CA LYS A 130 -15.40 -18.03 -13.54
C LYS A 130 -14.74 -16.96 -12.70
N ASN A 131 -14.26 -17.33 -11.50
CA ASN A 131 -13.48 -16.48 -10.63
C ASN A 131 -12.09 -17.08 -10.41
N LEU A 132 -11.07 -16.23 -10.44
CA LEU A 132 -9.71 -16.57 -10.07
C LEU A 132 -9.43 -16.05 -8.67
N ALA A 133 -9.29 -16.97 -7.71
CA ALA A 133 -8.93 -16.62 -6.34
C ALA A 133 -7.49 -16.10 -6.29
N LEU A 134 -7.33 -14.86 -5.78
CA LEU A 134 -6.04 -14.21 -5.60
C LEU A 134 -5.63 -14.22 -4.13
N GLY A 135 -4.32 -14.17 -3.87
CA GLY A 135 -3.75 -14.04 -2.52
C GLY A 135 -3.55 -15.33 -1.74
N SER A 136 -4.22 -16.44 -2.09
CA SER A 136 -4.05 -17.73 -1.40
C SER A 136 -2.85 -18.55 -1.91
N LYS A 137 -2.47 -18.34 -3.16
CA LYS A 137 -1.32 -18.99 -3.82
C LYS A 137 -0.81 -18.11 -4.96
N THR A 138 0.44 -18.34 -5.36
CA THR A 138 1.00 -17.71 -6.56
C THR A 138 0.24 -18.20 -7.80
N VAL A 139 -0.26 -17.24 -8.58
CA VAL A 139 -0.93 -17.52 -9.86
C VAL A 139 0.03 -17.12 -10.98
N ILE A 140 0.29 -18.05 -11.89
CA ILE A 140 1.18 -17.82 -13.03
C ILE A 140 0.30 -17.55 -14.26
N MET A 141 0.52 -16.43 -14.92
CA MET A 141 -0.13 -16.08 -16.18
C MET A 141 0.87 -16.30 -17.32
N GLY A 142 0.59 -17.27 -18.20
CA GLY A 142 1.33 -17.48 -19.43
C GLY A 142 0.81 -16.60 -20.56
N ILE A 143 1.69 -16.18 -21.45
CA ILE A 143 1.35 -15.51 -22.72
C ILE A 143 1.63 -16.48 -23.86
N LEU A 144 0.61 -16.75 -24.69
CA LEU A 144 0.73 -17.53 -25.90
C LEU A 144 0.57 -16.61 -27.11
N ASN A 145 1.63 -16.46 -27.87
CA ASN A 145 1.62 -15.65 -29.09
C ASN A 145 1.05 -16.45 -30.26
N ILE A 146 -0.07 -15.96 -30.84
CA ILE A 146 -0.73 -16.54 -32.01
C ILE A 146 -0.52 -15.60 -33.21
N THR A 147 0.69 -15.13 -33.40
CA THR A 147 1.04 -14.20 -34.50
C THR A 147 2.07 -14.82 -35.43
N PRO A 148 2.04 -14.48 -36.76
CA PRO A 148 3.06 -14.97 -37.71
C PRO A 148 4.46 -14.54 -37.33
N ASP A 149 4.59 -13.32 -36.76
CA ASP A 149 5.86 -12.66 -36.45
C ASP A 149 6.03 -12.48 -34.93
N SER A 150 6.37 -13.54 -34.21
CA SER A 150 6.81 -13.45 -32.82
C SER A 150 8.29 -13.79 -32.68
N PHE A 151 9.00 -13.11 -31.78
CA PHE A 151 10.44 -13.21 -31.58
C PHE A 151 10.92 -14.63 -31.20
N SER A 152 10.10 -15.46 -30.60
CA SER A 152 10.51 -16.80 -30.13
C SER A 152 9.78 -17.95 -30.80
N ASP A 153 8.49 -17.82 -31.11
CA ASP A 153 7.62 -18.92 -31.54
C ASP A 153 6.78 -18.56 -32.80
N GLY A 154 7.31 -17.68 -33.66
CA GLY A 154 6.61 -17.21 -34.88
C GLY A 154 6.00 -18.32 -35.72
N GLY A 155 4.70 -18.26 -35.97
CA GLY A 155 3.98 -19.17 -36.84
C GLY A 155 3.64 -20.54 -36.25
N ARG A 156 4.18 -20.94 -35.09
CA ARG A 156 4.01 -22.30 -34.55
C ARG A 156 2.59 -22.60 -34.04
N PHE A 157 1.87 -21.60 -33.57
CA PHE A 157 0.57 -21.73 -32.91
C PHE A 157 -0.55 -21.01 -33.63
N LEU A 158 -0.42 -20.79 -34.95
CA LEU A 158 -1.46 -20.16 -35.77
C LEU A 158 -2.75 -20.99 -35.87
N GLU A 159 -2.62 -22.32 -35.76
CA GLU A 159 -3.76 -23.22 -35.76
C GLU A 159 -4.37 -23.30 -34.35
N PRO A 160 -5.71 -23.12 -34.18
CA PRO A 160 -6.37 -23.14 -32.87
C PRO A 160 -6.05 -24.38 -32.03
N ASP A 161 -6.04 -25.57 -32.66
CA ASP A 161 -5.81 -26.83 -31.96
C ASP A 161 -4.37 -26.89 -31.37
N LYS A 162 -3.38 -26.39 -32.08
CA LYS A 162 -1.99 -26.30 -31.58
C LYS A 162 -1.87 -25.28 -30.46
N ALA A 163 -2.61 -24.16 -30.54
CA ALA A 163 -2.65 -23.16 -29.51
C ALA A 163 -3.29 -23.71 -28.21
N TYR A 164 -4.41 -24.43 -28.34
CA TYR A 164 -5.06 -25.09 -27.20
C TYR A 164 -4.17 -26.15 -26.55
N ALA A 165 -3.54 -27.01 -27.34
CA ALA A 165 -2.63 -28.06 -26.82
C ALA A 165 -1.43 -27.48 -26.08
N ARG A 166 -0.98 -26.27 -26.44
CA ARG A 166 0.13 -25.59 -25.74
C ARG A 166 -0.30 -24.92 -24.46
N ALA A 167 -1.56 -24.46 -24.38
CA ALA A 167 -2.14 -23.76 -23.22
C ALA A 167 -2.65 -24.70 -22.11
N SER A 168 -2.84 -25.98 -22.43
CA SER A 168 -3.27 -27.04 -21.50
C SER A 168 -2.10 -27.68 -20.78
#